data_5af1900cae9224bbb42713b68776f6bc
#
_entry.id   5af1900cae9224bbb42713b68776f6bc
#
_cell.length_a   1.000
_cell.length_b   1.000
_cell.length_c   1.000
_cell.angle_alpha   90.00
_cell.angle_beta   90.00
_cell.angle_gamma   90.00
#
_symmetry.space_group_name_H-M   'P 1'
#
loop_
_entity.id
_entity.type
_entity.pdbx_description
1 polymer ?
#
loop_
_entity_poly.entity_id
_entity_poly.type
_entity_poly.pdbx_seq_one_letter_code
_entity_poly.pdbx_strand_id
1 'polypeptide(L)'
;MRKAISFVFCVGTIIILALTLISFSPFQSQSFDIFDHLRLHYFVCAGFAFLVFLWLRKPAWLVLTLFVLLSNGFILYSSFSETLAQTEKSQNTKTIKLLNFNAYFRNEDSNSFIDLVRKEKPDVIVLEEFLGISEDVVHLLKSEYQYSGPFDENSKRANYIYIFSKLPFELKSFKHWNRGDNNPPMAHGILTVGDTKVELI
;
A
#
# COMPACT_ATOMS: atom_id res chain seq x y z
N MET A 1 10.06 -41.07 9.69
CA MET A 1 10.45 -39.73 9.23
C MET A 1 9.73 -39.29 7.96
N ARG A 2 9.77 -39.98 6.81
CA ARG A 2 9.08 -39.57 5.56
C ARG A 2 7.57 -39.39 5.70
N LYS A 3 6.87 -40.24 6.50
CA LYS A 3 5.42 -40.09 6.75
C LYS A 3 5.10 -38.80 7.50
N ALA A 4 5.88 -38.45 8.52
CA ALA A 4 5.68 -37.20 9.29
C ALA A 4 5.92 -35.96 8.42
N ILE A 5 6.99 -35.95 7.61
CA ILE A 5 7.29 -34.89 6.68
C ILE A 5 6.12 -34.73 5.69
N SER A 6 5.68 -35.85 5.07
CA SER A 6 4.54 -35.82 4.16
C SER A 6 3.29 -35.23 4.79
N PHE A 7 2.96 -35.62 6.02
CA PHE A 7 1.79 -35.12 6.73
C PHE A 7 1.85 -33.60 6.93
N VAL A 8 2.98 -33.07 7.43
CA VAL A 8 3.16 -31.62 7.66
C VAL A 8 2.97 -30.84 6.36
N PHE A 9 3.62 -31.30 5.26
CA PHE A 9 3.50 -30.61 3.96
C PHE A 9 2.11 -30.74 3.35
N CYS A 10 1.40 -31.84 3.54
CA CYS A 10 0.00 -31.97 3.11
C CYS A 10 -0.90 -30.96 3.83
N VAL A 11 -0.80 -30.86 5.16
CA VAL A 11 -1.57 -29.88 5.95
C VAL A 11 -1.23 -28.45 5.52
N GLY A 12 0.07 -28.12 5.40
CA GLY A 12 0.52 -26.81 4.95
C GLY A 12 -0.04 -26.44 3.55
N THR A 13 -0.01 -27.39 2.62
CA THR A 13 -0.55 -27.18 1.27
C THR A 13 -2.05 -26.92 1.27
N ILE A 14 -2.81 -27.65 2.08
CA ILE A 14 -4.26 -27.42 2.23
C ILE A 14 -4.54 -26.02 2.79
N ILE A 15 -3.78 -25.60 3.79
CA ILE A 15 -3.94 -24.26 4.38
C ILE A 15 -3.62 -23.18 3.32
N ILE A 16 -2.50 -23.27 2.62
CA ILE A 16 -2.13 -22.30 1.59
C ILE A 16 -3.16 -22.28 0.45
N LEU A 17 -3.67 -23.43 0.03
CA LEU A 17 -4.73 -23.51 -0.97
C LEU A 17 -5.99 -22.81 -0.49
N ALA A 18 -6.43 -23.05 0.74
CA ALA A 18 -7.61 -22.39 1.32
C ALA A 18 -7.43 -20.87 1.36
N LEU A 19 -6.27 -20.38 1.83
CA LEU A 19 -5.94 -18.96 1.85
C LEU A 19 -5.88 -18.36 0.43
N THR A 20 -5.32 -19.07 -0.52
CA THR A 20 -5.31 -18.65 -1.94
C THR A 20 -6.74 -18.54 -2.49
N LEU A 21 -7.62 -19.49 -2.18
CA LEU A 21 -9.02 -19.46 -2.63
C LEU A 21 -9.82 -18.33 -1.96
N ILE A 22 -9.58 -18.05 -0.68
CA ILE A 22 -10.18 -16.93 0.04
C ILE A 22 -9.80 -15.60 -0.62
N SER A 23 -8.55 -15.43 -1.05
CA SER A 23 -8.09 -14.23 -1.76
C SER A 23 -8.75 -14.01 -3.12
N PHE A 24 -9.36 -15.03 -3.71
CA PHE A 24 -10.16 -14.92 -4.94
C PHE A 24 -11.65 -14.72 -4.68
N SER A 25 -12.06 -14.69 -3.41
CA SER A 25 -13.46 -14.53 -3.04
C SER A 25 -13.97 -13.14 -3.42
N PRO A 26 -15.17 -13.01 -4.02
CA PRO A 26 -15.79 -11.72 -4.28
C PRO A 26 -16.24 -10.98 -3.00
N PHE A 27 -16.18 -11.64 -1.84
CA PHE A 27 -16.45 -11.02 -0.54
C PHE A 27 -15.26 -10.18 -0.10
N GLN A 28 -15.07 -9.03 -0.75
CA GLN A 28 -14.07 -8.05 -0.32
C GLN A 28 -14.51 -7.40 0.99
N SER A 29 -13.90 -7.81 2.08
CA SER A 29 -13.93 -7.06 3.35
C SER A 29 -12.49 -6.73 3.73
N GLN A 30 -12.28 -5.61 4.39
CA GLN A 30 -10.95 -5.19 4.89
C GLN A 30 -10.21 -6.31 5.66
N SER A 31 -10.98 -7.23 6.28
CA SER A 31 -10.41 -8.37 7.00
C SER A 31 -9.78 -9.43 6.08
N PHE A 32 -10.16 -9.48 4.80
CA PHE A 32 -9.62 -10.44 3.84
C PHE A 32 -8.48 -9.87 3.00
N ASP A 33 -8.33 -8.54 2.92
CA ASP A 33 -7.25 -7.89 2.16
C ASP A 33 -5.85 -8.28 2.68
N ILE A 34 -5.74 -8.60 3.97
CA ILE A 34 -4.48 -9.06 4.55
C ILE A 34 -3.94 -10.32 3.87
N PHE A 35 -4.83 -11.20 3.36
CA PHE A 35 -4.43 -12.42 2.67
C PHE A 35 -3.83 -12.15 1.28
N ASP A 36 -4.19 -11.04 0.65
CA ASP A 36 -3.62 -10.63 -0.62
C ASP A 36 -2.18 -10.17 -0.48
N HIS A 37 -1.84 -9.52 0.62
CA HIS A 37 -0.44 -9.12 0.91
C HIS A 37 0.49 -10.32 1.15
N LEU A 38 -0.05 -11.50 1.47
CA LEU A 38 0.72 -12.71 1.72
C LEU A 38 0.97 -13.57 0.48
N ARG A 39 0.52 -13.17 -0.72
CA ARG A 39 0.64 -13.96 -1.96
C ARG A 39 2.05 -14.40 -2.30
N LEU A 40 3.06 -13.54 -2.08
CA LEU A 40 4.45 -13.90 -2.27
C LEU A 40 4.87 -15.05 -1.34
N HIS A 41 4.42 -15.03 -0.09
CA HIS A 41 4.70 -16.10 0.87
C HIS A 41 4.03 -17.41 0.45
N TYR A 42 2.77 -17.34 -0.05
CA TYR A 42 2.09 -18.53 -0.57
C TYR A 42 2.84 -19.13 -1.76
N PHE A 43 3.31 -18.31 -2.68
CA PHE A 43 4.10 -18.73 -3.83
C PHE A 43 5.38 -19.43 -3.41
N VAL A 44 6.16 -18.83 -2.52
CA VAL A 44 7.42 -19.41 -2.02
C VAL A 44 7.19 -20.71 -1.26
N CYS A 45 6.22 -20.74 -0.35
CA CYS A 45 5.89 -21.94 0.43
C CYS A 45 5.37 -23.08 -0.47
N ALA A 46 4.55 -22.78 -1.46
CA ALA A 46 4.08 -23.77 -2.42
C ALA A 46 5.22 -24.32 -3.29
N GLY A 47 6.18 -23.46 -3.68
CA GLY A 47 7.40 -23.88 -4.38
C GLY A 47 8.24 -24.87 -3.57
N PHE A 48 8.42 -24.58 -2.30
CA PHE A 48 9.13 -25.49 -1.42
C PHE A 48 8.38 -26.82 -1.21
N ALA A 49 7.06 -26.75 -1.00
CA ALA A 49 6.21 -27.94 -0.88
C ALA A 49 6.25 -28.78 -2.17
N PHE A 50 6.25 -28.15 -3.34
CA PHE A 50 6.37 -28.83 -4.63
C PHE A 50 7.64 -29.66 -4.72
N LEU A 51 8.80 -29.09 -4.34
CA LEU A 51 10.08 -29.80 -4.34
C LEU A 51 10.07 -30.98 -3.35
N VAL A 52 9.47 -30.82 -2.17
CA VAL A 52 9.34 -31.90 -1.19
C VAL A 52 8.43 -33.03 -1.73
N PHE A 53 7.29 -32.70 -2.36
CA PHE A 53 6.43 -33.73 -2.95
C PHE A 53 7.05 -34.40 -4.17
N LEU A 54 7.89 -33.70 -4.92
CA LEU A 54 8.68 -34.29 -5.98
C LEU A 54 9.64 -35.36 -5.43
N TRP A 55 10.37 -35.02 -4.35
CA TRP A 55 11.24 -35.96 -3.64
C TRP A 55 10.49 -37.15 -3.03
N LEU A 56 9.29 -36.90 -2.48
CA LEU A 56 8.43 -37.93 -1.89
C LEU A 56 7.64 -38.73 -2.94
N ARG A 57 7.68 -38.34 -4.22
CA ARG A 57 6.95 -38.97 -5.34
C ARG A 57 5.44 -39.01 -5.10
N LYS A 58 4.84 -37.87 -4.74
CA LYS A 58 3.41 -37.73 -4.44
C LYS A 58 2.68 -36.97 -5.57
N PRO A 59 2.25 -37.63 -6.66
CA PRO A 59 1.76 -36.95 -7.87
C PRO A 59 0.54 -36.07 -7.64
N ALA A 60 -0.43 -36.52 -6.84
CA ALA A 60 -1.63 -35.73 -6.55
C ALA A 60 -1.30 -34.40 -5.84
N TRP A 61 -0.33 -34.43 -4.91
CA TRP A 61 0.13 -33.22 -4.20
C TRP A 61 1.00 -32.31 -5.07
N LEU A 62 1.71 -32.88 -6.05
CA LEU A 62 2.43 -32.08 -7.05
C LEU A 62 1.46 -31.27 -7.90
N VAL A 63 0.36 -31.86 -8.35
CA VAL A 63 -0.66 -31.14 -9.13
C VAL A 63 -1.27 -30.00 -8.29
N LEU A 64 -1.59 -30.26 -7.03
CA LEU A 64 -2.19 -29.28 -6.13
C LEU A 64 -1.24 -28.10 -5.84
N THR A 65 0.01 -28.38 -5.52
CA THR A 65 1.00 -27.33 -5.28
C THR A 65 1.35 -26.54 -6.53
N LEU A 66 1.36 -27.20 -7.71
CA LEU A 66 1.53 -26.52 -9.00
C LEU A 66 0.38 -25.56 -9.28
N PHE A 67 -0.85 -25.95 -9.00
CA PHE A 67 -2.00 -25.06 -9.13
C PHE A 67 -1.85 -23.81 -8.24
N VAL A 68 -1.47 -23.97 -6.97
CA VAL A 68 -1.23 -22.83 -6.06
C VAL A 68 -0.09 -21.93 -6.57
N LEU A 69 1.00 -22.54 -7.08
CA LEU A 69 2.11 -21.80 -7.68
C LEU A 69 1.67 -20.96 -8.88
N LEU A 70 0.98 -21.57 -9.83
CA LEU A 70 0.57 -20.89 -11.05
C LEU A 70 -0.44 -19.78 -10.75
N SER A 71 -1.39 -20.01 -9.84
CA SER A 71 -2.40 -19.02 -9.45
C SER A 71 -1.78 -17.79 -8.79
N ASN A 72 -0.91 -17.98 -7.79
CA ASN A 72 -0.26 -16.85 -7.13
C ASN A 72 0.82 -16.20 -8.02
N GLY A 73 1.56 -17.00 -8.79
CA GLY A 73 2.57 -16.51 -9.72
C GLY A 73 1.98 -15.64 -10.84
N PHE A 74 0.81 -16.01 -11.36
CA PHE A 74 0.11 -15.21 -12.37
C PHE A 74 -0.26 -13.81 -11.84
N ILE A 75 -0.83 -13.74 -10.62
CA ILE A 75 -1.21 -12.46 -10.03
C ILE A 75 0.03 -11.60 -9.71
N LEU A 76 1.07 -12.20 -9.14
CA LEU A 76 2.32 -11.50 -8.90
C LEU A 76 2.92 -10.95 -10.20
N TYR A 77 2.94 -11.77 -11.26
CA TYR A 77 3.43 -11.34 -12.57
C TYR A 77 2.60 -10.19 -13.14
N SER A 78 1.26 -10.25 -13.08
CA SER A 78 0.40 -9.17 -13.58
C SER A 78 0.66 -7.85 -12.86
N SER A 79 0.78 -7.88 -11.53
CA SER A 79 1.08 -6.69 -10.71
C SER A 79 2.45 -6.08 -11.06
N PHE A 80 3.47 -6.92 -11.28
CA PHE A 80 4.79 -6.44 -11.70
C PHE A 80 4.80 -5.91 -13.14
N SER A 81 4.09 -6.57 -14.05
CA SER A 81 4.08 -6.17 -15.47
C SER A 81 3.37 -4.83 -15.68
N GLU A 82 2.31 -4.54 -14.93
CA GLU A 82 1.65 -3.23 -14.94
C GLU A 82 2.58 -2.12 -14.48
N THR A 83 3.34 -2.34 -13.41
CA THR A 83 4.34 -1.39 -12.90
C THR A 83 5.44 -1.11 -13.92
N LEU A 84 5.95 -2.13 -14.60
CA LEU A 84 6.99 -1.99 -15.64
C LEU A 84 6.45 -1.26 -16.88
N ALA A 85 5.24 -1.59 -17.34
CA ALA A 85 4.63 -0.95 -18.49
C ALA A 85 4.35 0.55 -18.28
N GLN A 86 4.05 0.96 -17.05
CA GLN A 86 3.91 2.37 -16.68
C GLN A 86 5.26 3.11 -16.73
N THR A 87 6.35 2.46 -16.38
CA THR A 87 7.70 3.05 -16.39
C THR A 87 8.21 3.30 -17.81
N GLU A 88 7.92 2.43 -18.77
CA GLU A 88 8.39 2.57 -20.17
C GLU A 88 7.66 3.67 -20.96
N LYS A 89 6.40 4.02 -20.60
CA LYS A 89 5.63 5.07 -21.26
C LYS A 89 6.11 6.49 -20.98
N SER A 90 7.09 6.68 -20.11
CA SER A 90 7.44 7.96 -19.49
C SER A 90 8.50 8.81 -20.24
N GLN A 91 8.82 8.58 -21.51
CA GLN A 91 9.88 9.36 -22.17
C GLN A 91 9.54 10.83 -22.52
N ASN A 92 8.29 11.27 -22.32
CA ASN A 92 7.88 12.68 -22.62
C ASN A 92 6.92 13.27 -21.58
N THR A 93 6.90 12.79 -20.33
CA THR A 93 5.97 13.25 -19.31
C THR A 93 6.68 14.09 -18.25
N LYS A 94 6.02 15.16 -17.80
CA LYS A 94 6.46 15.89 -16.59
C LYS A 94 6.37 14.93 -15.40
N THR A 95 7.49 14.70 -14.74
CA THR A 95 7.54 13.88 -13.53
C THR A 95 7.14 14.73 -12.34
N ILE A 96 6.22 14.22 -11.52
CA ILE A 96 5.86 14.80 -10.23
C ILE A 96 6.46 13.92 -9.14
N LYS A 97 7.15 14.52 -8.20
CA LYS A 97 7.68 13.81 -7.05
C LYS A 97 6.69 13.90 -5.89
N LEU A 98 6.05 12.77 -5.59
CA LEU A 98 5.14 12.63 -4.46
C LEU A 98 5.88 11.95 -3.30
N LEU A 99 5.80 12.55 -2.11
CA LEU A 99 6.21 11.94 -0.84
C LEU A 99 4.94 11.58 -0.05
N ASN A 100 4.63 10.29 0.05
CA ASN A 100 3.63 9.80 0.99
C ASN A 100 4.35 9.34 2.28
N PHE A 101 3.95 9.88 3.42
CA PHE A 101 4.61 9.64 4.70
C PHE A 101 3.58 9.45 5.82
N ASN A 102 3.54 8.25 6.39
CA ASN A 102 2.81 8.02 7.63
C ASN A 102 3.67 8.48 8.80
N ALA A 103 3.24 9.58 9.46
CA ALA A 103 4.00 10.20 10.53
C ALA A 103 3.93 9.42 11.85
N TYR A 104 3.02 8.45 11.95
CA TYR A 104 2.71 7.73 13.18
C TYR A 104 2.43 8.68 14.36
N PHE A 105 1.20 8.73 14.80
CA PHE A 105 0.66 9.74 15.75
C PHE A 105 1.42 9.87 17.09
N ARG A 106 2.34 8.97 17.42
CA ARG A 106 3.22 9.03 18.62
C ARG A 106 4.66 9.38 18.28
N ASN A 107 4.96 9.67 17.02
CA ASN A 107 6.32 10.05 16.63
C ASN A 107 6.53 11.53 16.90
N GLU A 108 7.47 11.84 17.78
CA GLU A 108 7.85 13.21 18.14
C GLU A 108 9.08 13.70 17.34
N ASP A 109 9.68 12.85 16.49
CA ASP A 109 10.85 13.20 15.68
C ASP A 109 10.47 13.95 14.39
N SER A 110 10.15 15.21 14.57
CA SER A 110 9.86 16.11 13.46
C SER A 110 11.09 16.46 12.61
N ASN A 111 12.30 16.38 13.18
CA ASN A 111 13.54 16.78 12.49
C ASN A 111 13.88 15.80 11.36
N SER A 112 13.81 14.51 11.62
CA SER A 112 14.06 13.49 10.59
C SER A 112 13.11 13.62 9.41
N PHE A 113 11.85 13.99 9.65
CA PHE A 113 10.89 14.25 8.58
C PHE A 113 11.26 15.49 7.75
N ILE A 114 11.64 16.61 8.41
CA ILE A 114 12.08 17.82 7.72
C ILE A 114 13.34 17.56 6.89
N ASP A 115 14.29 16.81 7.43
CA ASP A 115 15.51 16.43 6.69
C ASP A 115 15.19 15.57 5.47
N LEU A 116 14.21 14.66 5.57
CA LEU A 116 13.73 13.89 4.43
C LEU A 116 13.10 14.80 3.37
N VAL A 117 12.22 15.74 3.76
CA VAL A 117 11.60 16.69 2.82
C VAL A 117 12.66 17.55 2.13
N ARG A 118 13.63 18.06 2.86
CA ARG A 118 14.75 18.88 2.30
C ARG A 118 15.61 18.09 1.34
N LYS A 119 15.90 16.83 1.66
CA LYS A 119 16.68 15.92 0.82
C LYS A 119 15.95 15.57 -0.47
N GLU A 120 14.69 15.15 -0.33
CA GLU A 120 13.91 14.62 -1.44
C GLU A 120 13.26 15.72 -2.29
N LYS A 121 13.02 16.90 -1.73
CA LYS A 121 12.41 18.08 -2.40
C LYS A 121 11.14 17.72 -3.19
N PRO A 122 10.15 17.05 -2.57
CA PRO A 122 8.96 16.61 -3.29
C PRO A 122 8.14 17.81 -3.82
N ASP A 123 7.36 17.55 -4.87
CA ASP A 123 6.39 18.51 -5.40
C ASP A 123 5.09 18.47 -4.60
N VAL A 124 4.75 17.28 -4.09
CA VAL A 124 3.56 17.00 -3.28
C VAL A 124 3.95 16.15 -2.09
N ILE A 125 3.44 16.49 -0.92
CA ILE A 125 3.56 15.70 0.32
C ILE A 125 2.16 15.30 0.76
N VAL A 126 1.96 14.01 1.01
CA VAL A 126 0.79 13.46 1.70
C VAL A 126 1.27 12.95 3.04
N LEU A 127 0.72 13.52 4.11
CA LEU A 127 1.03 13.12 5.47
C LEU A 127 -0.17 12.40 6.08
N GLU A 128 0.07 11.21 6.58
CA GLU A 128 -0.91 10.40 7.28
C GLU A 128 -0.57 10.34 8.77
N GLU A 129 -1.59 10.17 9.62
CA GLU A 129 -1.46 10.06 11.09
C GLU A 129 -0.71 11.23 11.75
N PHE A 130 -0.94 12.43 11.29
CA PHE A 130 -0.18 13.65 11.60
C PHE A 130 -0.52 14.27 12.95
N LEU A 131 -0.67 13.50 14.01
CA LEU A 131 -1.05 14.01 15.35
C LEU A 131 0.11 14.52 16.19
N GLY A 132 1.32 14.07 15.94
CA GLY A 132 2.50 14.33 16.78
C GLY A 132 3.47 15.36 16.24
N ILE A 133 3.28 15.86 15.02
CA ILE A 133 4.20 16.83 14.43
C ILE A 133 3.88 18.24 14.93
N SER A 134 4.92 18.96 15.33
CA SER A 134 4.79 20.30 15.91
C SER A 134 4.15 21.30 14.95
N GLU A 135 3.44 22.30 15.49
CA GLU A 135 2.88 23.40 14.70
C GLU A 135 3.94 24.11 13.86
N ASP A 136 5.19 24.16 14.34
CA ASP A 136 6.32 24.76 13.62
C ASP A 136 6.60 24.06 12.29
N VAL A 137 6.45 22.73 12.22
CA VAL A 137 6.61 21.99 10.98
C VAL A 137 5.49 22.31 10.00
N VAL A 138 4.26 22.45 10.47
CA VAL A 138 3.12 22.85 9.63
C VAL A 138 3.37 24.25 9.06
N HIS A 139 3.82 25.19 9.90
CA HIS A 139 4.16 26.54 9.46
C HIS A 139 5.28 26.54 8.42
N LEU A 140 6.33 25.75 8.64
CA LEU A 140 7.43 25.60 7.68
C LEU A 140 6.92 25.06 6.35
N LEU A 141 6.14 23.99 6.37
CA LEU A 141 5.59 23.41 5.13
C LEU A 141 4.65 24.38 4.41
N LYS A 142 3.79 25.10 5.14
CA LYS A 142 2.92 26.13 4.55
C LYS A 142 3.70 27.26 3.90
N SER A 143 4.90 27.58 4.38
CA SER A 143 5.75 28.61 3.77
C SER A 143 6.41 28.15 2.47
N GLU A 144 6.68 26.85 2.32
CA GLU A 144 7.34 26.25 1.15
C GLU A 144 6.36 25.70 0.10
N TYR A 145 5.15 25.29 0.54
CA TYR A 145 4.12 24.69 -0.29
C TYR A 145 2.90 25.60 -0.37
N GLN A 146 2.69 26.20 -1.53
CA GLN A 146 1.67 27.22 -1.75
C GLN A 146 0.24 26.70 -1.55
N TYR A 147 0.00 25.42 -1.81
CA TYR A 147 -1.30 24.78 -1.67
C TYR A 147 -1.27 23.75 -0.56
N SER A 148 -2.27 23.75 0.30
CA SER A 148 -2.34 22.81 1.41
C SER A 148 -3.79 22.58 1.87
N GLY A 149 -4.05 21.39 2.43
CA GLY A 149 -5.35 21.02 3.01
C GLY A 149 -5.44 19.53 3.31
N PRO A 150 -6.51 19.11 3.97
CA PRO A 150 -7.54 19.88 4.66
C PRO A 150 -7.04 20.39 6.01
N PHE A 151 -7.28 21.64 6.32
CA PHE A 151 -7.05 22.20 7.64
C PHE A 151 -8.40 22.60 8.24
N ASP A 152 -8.82 21.90 9.28
CA ASP A 152 -9.95 22.34 10.09
C ASP A 152 -9.39 23.02 11.35
N GLU A 153 -9.29 24.35 11.32
CA GLU A 153 -8.78 25.16 12.42
C GLU A 153 -9.65 25.07 13.68
N ASN A 154 -10.93 24.66 13.53
CA ASN A 154 -11.89 24.50 14.61
C ASN A 154 -11.92 23.09 15.20
N SER A 155 -11.33 22.12 14.54
CA SER A 155 -11.30 20.74 14.97
C SER A 155 -10.09 20.54 15.88
N LYS A 156 -10.31 20.44 17.19
CA LYS A 156 -9.33 19.89 18.15
C LYS A 156 -9.05 18.41 17.89
N ARG A 157 -9.68 17.82 16.89
CA ARG A 157 -9.46 16.44 16.43
C ARG A 157 -8.56 16.51 15.22
N ALA A 158 -7.36 16.04 15.42
CA ALA A 158 -6.35 15.98 14.38
C ALA A 158 -6.89 15.33 13.11
N ASN A 159 -6.69 16.03 12.03
CA ASN A 159 -6.86 15.47 10.71
C ASN A 159 -5.76 14.42 10.52
N TYR A 160 -6.15 13.20 10.15
CA TYR A 160 -5.21 12.11 9.94
C TYR A 160 -4.47 12.23 8.60
N ILE A 161 -4.96 13.07 7.68
CA ILE A 161 -4.35 13.26 6.36
C ILE A 161 -4.18 14.75 6.10
N TYR A 162 -2.97 15.15 5.68
CA TYR A 162 -2.64 16.48 5.20
C TYR A 162 -1.92 16.40 3.86
N ILE A 163 -2.28 17.30 2.95
CA ILE A 163 -1.65 17.42 1.66
C ILE A 163 -1.00 18.79 1.56
N PHE A 164 0.28 18.81 1.19
CA PHE A 164 1.02 20.03 0.85
C PHE A 164 1.50 19.91 -0.59
N SER A 165 1.30 20.94 -1.40
CA SER A 165 1.63 20.93 -2.82
C SER A 165 2.25 22.24 -3.27
N LYS A 166 3.30 22.16 -4.08
CA LYS A 166 3.85 23.28 -4.87
C LYS A 166 3.01 23.54 -6.11
N LEU A 167 2.24 22.55 -6.55
CA LEU A 167 1.37 22.60 -7.73
C LEU A 167 -0.05 22.95 -7.31
N PRO A 168 -0.84 23.60 -8.18
CA PRO A 168 -2.23 23.92 -7.87
C PRO A 168 -3.00 22.65 -7.48
N PHE A 169 -3.56 22.68 -6.28
CA PHE A 169 -4.32 21.59 -5.68
C PHE A 169 -5.68 22.08 -5.22
N GLU A 170 -6.74 21.38 -5.61
CA GLU A 170 -8.11 21.63 -5.21
C GLU A 170 -8.67 20.43 -4.46
N LEU A 171 -8.95 20.59 -3.16
CA LEU A 171 -9.61 19.56 -2.37
C LEU A 171 -11.08 19.45 -2.81
N LYS A 172 -11.52 18.26 -3.24
CA LYS A 172 -12.89 17.99 -3.68
C LYS A 172 -13.77 17.45 -2.58
N SER A 173 -13.25 16.54 -1.79
CA SER A 173 -13.95 15.99 -0.63
C SER A 173 -12.96 15.54 0.43
N PHE A 174 -13.41 15.59 1.68
CA PHE A 174 -12.66 15.09 2.82
C PHE A 174 -13.62 14.38 3.77
N LYS A 175 -13.29 13.19 4.16
CA LYS A 175 -14.02 12.41 5.15
C LYS A 175 -13.18 12.29 6.41
N HIS A 176 -13.71 12.84 7.51
CA HIS A 176 -13.08 12.69 8.83
C HIS A 176 -13.28 11.27 9.37
N TRP A 177 -12.30 10.80 10.12
CA TRP A 177 -12.46 9.59 10.90
C TRP A 177 -13.28 9.91 12.17
N ASN A 178 -14.43 9.27 12.30
CA ASN A 178 -15.21 9.31 13.54
C ASN A 178 -14.93 8.04 14.37
N ARG A 179 -14.71 8.21 15.67
CA ARG A 179 -14.50 7.10 16.60
C ARG A 179 -15.74 6.19 16.60
N GLY A 180 -15.61 4.99 16.05
CA GLY A 180 -16.71 4.06 15.80
C GLY A 180 -17.09 3.90 14.34
N ASP A 181 -16.55 4.71 13.44
CA ASP A 181 -16.65 4.50 12.01
C ASP A 181 -15.59 3.47 11.57
N ASN A 182 -16.02 2.43 10.87
CA ASN A 182 -15.10 1.43 10.29
C ASN A 182 -14.39 1.94 9.03
N ASN A 183 -14.67 3.19 8.63
CA ASN A 183 -14.08 3.77 7.43
C ASN A 183 -12.90 4.66 7.80
N PRO A 184 -11.73 4.46 7.16
CA PRO A 184 -10.58 5.34 7.33
C PRO A 184 -10.88 6.77 6.86
N PRO A 185 -10.13 7.78 7.31
CA PRO A 185 -10.18 9.10 6.74
C PRO A 185 -9.79 9.03 5.26
N MET A 186 -10.44 9.82 4.43
CA MET A 186 -10.15 9.90 3.00
C MET A 186 -10.06 11.34 2.57
N ALA A 187 -9.07 11.66 1.75
CA ALA A 187 -8.95 12.95 1.08
C ALA A 187 -8.97 12.71 -0.43
N HIS A 188 -9.89 13.36 -1.13
CA HIS A 188 -9.95 13.35 -2.58
C HIS A 188 -9.71 14.77 -3.10
N GLY A 189 -8.77 14.93 -4.00
CA GLY A 189 -8.44 16.21 -4.59
C GLY A 189 -7.94 16.10 -6.03
N ILE A 190 -7.83 17.25 -6.67
CA ILE A 190 -7.33 17.39 -8.04
C ILE A 190 -6.05 18.20 -8.01
N LEU A 191 -4.97 17.62 -8.50
CA LEU A 191 -3.70 18.28 -8.75
C LEU A 191 -3.63 18.73 -10.21
N THR A 192 -3.24 19.97 -10.46
CA THR A 192 -3.08 20.50 -11.83
C THR A 192 -1.60 20.54 -12.20
N VAL A 193 -1.23 19.85 -13.28
CA VAL A 193 0.16 19.72 -13.78
C VAL A 193 0.21 20.25 -15.22
N GLY A 194 0.49 21.52 -15.39
CA GLY A 194 0.32 22.18 -16.69
C GLY A 194 -1.15 22.14 -17.10
N ASP A 195 -1.46 21.52 -18.22
CA ASP A 195 -2.83 21.35 -18.72
C ASP A 195 -3.50 20.04 -18.28
N THR A 196 -2.79 19.21 -17.53
CA THR A 196 -3.29 17.88 -17.09
C THR A 196 -3.81 17.95 -15.68
N LYS A 197 -4.95 17.29 -15.43
CA LYS A 197 -5.52 17.11 -14.09
C LYS A 197 -5.25 15.67 -13.63
N VAL A 198 -4.71 15.54 -12.42
CA VAL A 198 -4.40 14.27 -11.77
C VAL A 198 -5.24 14.16 -10.51
N GLU A 199 -6.00 13.09 -10.37
CA GLU A 199 -6.76 12.81 -9.14
C GLU A 199 -5.84 12.18 -8.10
N LEU A 200 -5.97 12.68 -6.86
CA LEU A 200 -5.38 12.10 -5.65
C LEU A 200 -6.53 11.59 -4.78
N ILE A 201 -6.49 10.30 -4.41
CA ILE A 201 -7.50 9.63 -3.58
C ILE A 201 -6.81 8.95 -2.40
#